data_b88975d5126a5961eec93e0f2fb2b2a5
#
_entry.id   b88975d5126a5961eec93e0f2fb2b2a5
#
_cell.length_a   1.000
_cell.length_b   1.000
_cell.length_c   1.000
_cell.angle_alpha   90.00
_cell.angle_beta   90.00
_cell.angle_gamma   90.00
#
_symmetry.space_group_name_H-M   'P 1'
#
loop_
_entity.id
_entity.type
_entity.pdbx_description
1 polymer ?
#
loop_
_entity_poly.entity_id
_entity_poly.type
_entity_poly.pdbx_seq_one_letter_code
_entity_poly.pdbx_strand_id
1 'polypeptide(L)'
;MMSTGNYLWTNKRIGLGAVLAIVAGAGLLSAWLMPRGPITTTQALASMVVGLLIGGVAGLILGSRWSLVVAPLGFLAVYEAARLNVGGPMIDGIHLDSLYGVIAFVVGRFMHGLFFLAPMMVGALVGVALAARLGKPGASALGIIGWSLTGVAAVALIGLAVATARPATTAPILGADGAALPGSIAELTEISIGGHPQTLMIRGRSVEKPVLLYLAGGPGGTDIGAMRMDAGLEQHFVVVVWGAARRGQILCSARSGGDADARTDGGGHHRGHQLPARPL
;
A
#
# COMPACT_ATOMS: atom_id res chain seq x y z
N MET A 1 -34.91 8.27 28.61
CA MET A 1 -34.05 7.30 27.89
C MET A 1 -32.79 8.05 27.43
N MET A 2 -31.60 7.89 28.04
CA MET A 2 -30.37 8.53 27.57
C MET A 2 -30.01 7.92 26.21
N SER A 3 -29.71 8.78 25.22
CA SER A 3 -29.27 8.26 23.91
C SER A 3 -27.93 7.53 24.08
N THR A 4 -27.68 6.50 23.28
CA THR A 4 -26.45 5.70 23.30
C THR A 4 -25.19 6.59 23.20
N GLY A 5 -25.28 7.71 22.47
CA GLY A 5 -24.18 8.69 22.37
C GLY A 5 -23.86 9.37 23.70
N ASN A 6 -24.86 9.71 24.51
CA ASN A 6 -24.65 10.29 25.82
C ASN A 6 -23.97 9.32 26.79
N TYR A 7 -24.25 8.02 26.70
CA TYR A 7 -23.66 7.01 27.54
C TYR A 7 -22.15 6.83 27.28
N LEU A 8 -21.74 6.78 26.01
CA LEU A 8 -20.32 6.70 25.63
C LEU A 8 -19.54 7.96 26.03
N TRP A 9 -20.19 9.12 26.08
CA TRP A 9 -19.56 10.38 26.43
C TRP A 9 -19.41 10.59 27.93
N THR A 10 -20.31 10.08 28.73
CA THR A 10 -20.28 10.24 30.19
C THR A 10 -19.37 9.22 30.88
N ASN A 11 -19.26 8.01 30.32
CA ASN A 11 -18.42 6.95 30.89
C ASN A 11 -17.11 6.79 30.12
N LYS A 12 -16.04 7.42 30.60
CA LYS A 12 -14.70 7.39 29.96
C LYS A 12 -14.15 5.97 29.75
N ARG A 13 -14.43 5.03 30.67
CA ARG A 13 -13.95 3.64 30.55
C ARG A 13 -14.65 2.90 29.41
N ILE A 14 -15.96 3.10 29.28
CA ILE A 14 -16.73 2.49 28.19
C ILE A 14 -16.34 3.12 26.84
N GLY A 15 -16.17 4.45 26.78
CA GLY A 15 -15.69 5.12 25.58
C GLY A 15 -14.31 4.62 25.15
N LEU A 16 -13.37 4.45 26.09
CA LEU A 16 -12.05 3.88 25.80
C LEU A 16 -12.17 2.43 25.32
N GLY A 17 -12.96 1.59 26.00
CA GLY A 17 -13.20 0.21 25.58
C GLY A 17 -13.78 0.10 24.16
N ALA A 18 -14.75 0.96 23.84
CA ALA A 18 -15.33 1.01 22.49
C ALA A 18 -14.30 1.39 21.42
N VAL A 19 -13.46 2.41 21.69
CA VAL A 19 -12.38 2.80 20.78
C VAL A 19 -11.37 1.67 20.58
N LEU A 20 -10.94 1.02 21.67
CA LEU A 20 -10.00 -0.09 21.60
C LEU A 20 -10.60 -1.28 20.81
N ALA A 21 -11.88 -1.58 20.97
CA ALA A 21 -12.55 -2.63 20.21
C ALA A 21 -12.62 -2.30 18.70
N ILE A 22 -12.98 -1.06 18.34
CA ILE A 22 -13.02 -0.60 16.94
C ILE A 22 -11.63 -0.69 16.32
N VAL A 23 -10.62 -0.18 17.01
CA VAL A 23 -9.25 -0.12 16.54
C VAL A 23 -8.65 -1.53 16.42
N ALA A 24 -8.93 -2.41 17.38
CA ALA A 24 -8.51 -3.80 17.33
C ALA A 24 -9.18 -4.56 16.17
N GLY A 25 -10.48 -4.41 16.00
CA GLY A 25 -11.21 -4.99 14.86
C GLY A 25 -10.67 -4.51 13.51
N ALA A 26 -10.38 -3.21 13.41
CA ALA A 26 -9.76 -2.64 12.21
C ALA A 26 -8.34 -3.18 11.97
N GLY A 27 -7.53 -3.33 13.04
CA GLY A 27 -6.18 -3.89 12.95
C GLY A 27 -6.20 -5.34 12.48
N LEU A 28 -7.07 -6.18 13.04
CA LEU A 28 -7.26 -7.58 12.62
C LEU A 28 -7.74 -7.67 11.18
N LEU A 29 -8.76 -6.89 10.82
CA LEU A 29 -9.30 -6.88 9.46
C LEU A 29 -8.27 -6.43 8.44
N SER A 30 -7.50 -5.37 8.75
CA SER A 30 -6.41 -4.90 7.89
C SER A 30 -5.30 -5.94 7.75
N ALA A 31 -4.92 -6.62 8.84
CA ALA A 31 -3.93 -7.68 8.80
C ALA A 31 -4.36 -8.87 7.92
N TRP A 32 -5.66 -9.14 7.88
CA TRP A 32 -6.25 -10.22 7.07
C TRP A 32 -6.45 -9.81 5.59
N LEU A 33 -6.90 -8.58 5.35
CA LEU A 33 -7.21 -8.10 3.99
C LEU A 33 -5.97 -7.56 3.24
N MET A 34 -4.96 -7.07 3.96
CA MET A 34 -3.78 -6.51 3.31
C MET A 34 -2.98 -7.60 2.59
N PRO A 35 -2.78 -7.45 1.28
CA PRO A 35 -1.95 -8.38 0.53
C PRO A 35 -0.51 -8.33 1.03
N ARG A 36 0.13 -9.46 0.95
CA ARG A 36 1.56 -9.60 1.25
C ARG A 36 2.37 -9.09 0.06
N GLY A 37 2.58 -7.78 -0.01
CA GLY A 37 3.31 -7.15 -1.11
C GLY A 37 3.02 -5.67 -1.22
N PRO A 38 3.52 -4.99 -2.27
CA PRO A 38 3.28 -3.57 -2.47
C PRO A 38 1.78 -3.30 -2.61
N ILE A 39 1.30 -2.31 -1.86
CA ILE A 39 -0.11 -1.87 -1.91
C ILE A 39 -0.44 -1.27 -3.28
N THR A 40 -1.64 -1.55 -3.79
CA THR A 40 -2.15 -0.90 -4.99
C THR A 40 -2.62 0.52 -4.70
N THR A 41 -2.76 1.34 -5.74
CA THR A 41 -3.34 2.70 -5.62
C THR A 41 -4.68 2.67 -4.90
N THR A 42 -5.60 1.77 -5.29
CA THR A 42 -6.91 1.64 -4.66
C THR A 42 -6.81 1.27 -3.18
N GLN A 43 -5.91 0.34 -2.82
CA GLN A 43 -5.69 -0.06 -1.43
C GLN A 43 -5.09 1.08 -0.60
N ALA A 44 -4.14 1.85 -1.16
CA ALA A 44 -3.57 3.01 -0.50
C ALA A 44 -4.64 4.07 -0.20
N LEU A 45 -5.43 4.44 -1.21
CA LEU A 45 -6.52 5.41 -1.04
C LEU A 45 -7.60 4.91 -0.08
N ALA A 46 -8.01 3.63 -0.17
CA ALA A 46 -8.95 3.04 0.77
C ALA A 46 -8.40 3.04 2.21
N SER A 47 -7.11 2.75 2.39
CA SER A 47 -6.45 2.80 3.69
C SER A 47 -6.46 4.20 4.29
N MET A 48 -6.23 5.24 3.47
CA MET A 48 -6.31 6.63 3.91
C MET A 48 -7.71 7.00 4.40
N VAL A 49 -8.75 6.62 3.65
CA VAL A 49 -10.15 6.90 4.03
C VAL A 49 -10.53 6.15 5.31
N VAL A 50 -10.22 4.86 5.39
CA VAL A 50 -10.51 4.03 6.56
C VAL A 50 -9.77 4.55 7.80
N GLY A 51 -8.49 4.88 7.67
CA GLY A 51 -7.70 5.47 8.76
C GLY A 51 -8.33 6.77 9.25
N LEU A 52 -8.68 7.69 8.34
CA LEU A 52 -9.33 8.97 8.67
C LEU A 52 -10.64 8.74 9.44
N LEU A 53 -11.49 7.82 8.99
CA LEU A 53 -12.78 7.52 9.63
C LEU A 53 -12.60 6.91 11.02
N ILE A 54 -11.70 5.93 11.17
CA ILE A 54 -11.42 5.29 12.47
C ILE A 54 -10.88 6.33 13.45
N GLY A 55 -9.92 7.15 13.02
CA GLY A 55 -9.42 8.26 13.83
C GLY A 55 -10.51 9.24 14.22
N GLY A 56 -11.35 9.64 13.25
CA GLY A 56 -12.49 10.54 13.49
C GLY A 56 -13.45 10.01 14.55
N VAL A 57 -13.82 8.74 14.45
CA VAL A 57 -14.68 8.08 15.44
C VAL A 57 -14.00 8.00 16.80
N ALA A 58 -12.71 7.63 16.85
CA ALA A 58 -11.94 7.58 18.09
C ALA A 58 -11.85 8.97 18.77
N GLY A 59 -11.56 10.01 17.99
CA GLY A 59 -11.52 11.39 18.46
C GLY A 59 -12.86 11.88 18.97
N LEU A 60 -13.94 11.57 18.27
CA LEU A 60 -15.32 11.91 18.63
C LEU A 60 -15.75 11.22 19.96
N ILE A 61 -15.46 9.91 20.06
CA ILE A 61 -15.81 9.13 21.28
C ILE A 61 -14.99 9.59 22.48
N LEU A 62 -13.68 9.73 22.35
CA LEU A 62 -12.80 10.13 23.45
C LEU A 62 -12.92 11.64 23.78
N GLY A 63 -13.07 12.48 22.78
CA GLY A 63 -13.06 13.94 22.94
C GLY A 63 -11.74 14.50 23.48
N SER A 64 -10.68 13.72 23.42
CA SER A 64 -9.39 14.02 24.03
C SER A 64 -8.25 13.83 23.04
N ARG A 65 -7.20 14.66 23.16
CA ARG A 65 -5.97 14.54 22.36
C ARG A 65 -5.26 13.18 22.51
N TRP A 66 -5.57 12.44 23.58
CA TRP A 66 -5.09 11.07 23.75
C TRP A 66 -5.54 10.12 22.60
N SER A 67 -6.62 10.47 21.89
CA SER A 67 -7.03 9.71 20.69
C SER A 67 -5.96 9.66 19.61
N LEU A 68 -5.08 10.69 19.51
CA LEU A 68 -3.96 10.71 18.55
C LEU A 68 -2.89 9.66 18.85
N VAL A 69 -2.86 9.14 20.06
CA VAL A 69 -1.88 8.14 20.50
C VAL A 69 -2.56 6.78 20.63
N VAL A 70 -3.70 6.73 21.31
CA VAL A 70 -4.42 5.48 21.62
C VAL A 70 -4.89 4.78 20.35
N ALA A 71 -5.45 5.51 19.39
CA ALA A 71 -5.97 4.89 18.17
C ALA A 71 -4.84 4.35 17.26
N PRO A 72 -3.81 5.11 16.88
CA PRO A 72 -2.72 4.60 16.05
C PRO A 72 -1.91 3.49 16.72
N LEU A 73 -1.57 3.64 18.02
CA LEU A 73 -0.78 2.62 18.71
C LEU A 73 -1.59 1.34 18.94
N GLY A 74 -2.86 1.46 19.30
CA GLY A 74 -3.75 0.30 19.46
C GLY A 74 -3.92 -0.46 18.13
N PHE A 75 -4.13 0.27 17.03
CA PHE A 75 -4.18 -0.32 15.70
C PHE A 75 -2.87 -1.04 15.34
N LEU A 76 -1.74 -0.34 15.49
CA LEU A 76 -0.42 -0.87 15.15
C LEU A 76 -0.09 -2.12 15.96
N ALA A 77 -0.36 -2.10 17.26
CA ALA A 77 -0.10 -3.24 18.15
C ALA A 77 -0.88 -4.49 17.71
N VAL A 78 -2.17 -4.35 17.41
CA VAL A 78 -3.00 -5.47 16.95
C VAL A 78 -2.60 -5.92 15.55
N TYR A 79 -2.36 -4.99 14.63
CA TYR A 79 -1.94 -5.28 13.26
C TYR A 79 -0.62 -6.06 13.23
N GLU A 80 0.42 -5.60 13.94
CA GLU A 80 1.71 -6.29 14.00
C GLU A 80 1.60 -7.63 14.75
N ALA A 81 0.86 -7.70 15.86
CA ALA A 81 0.65 -8.94 16.59
C ALA A 81 -0.02 -10.02 15.72
N ALA A 82 -1.01 -9.63 14.91
CA ALA A 82 -1.69 -10.53 14.00
C ALA A 82 -0.78 -11.03 12.85
N ARG A 83 0.35 -10.37 12.62
CA ARG A 83 1.29 -10.68 11.53
C ARG A 83 2.63 -11.28 12.01
N LEU A 84 2.83 -11.47 13.30
CA LEU A 84 4.08 -12.02 13.85
C LEU A 84 4.47 -13.38 13.24
N ASN A 85 3.49 -14.23 12.92
CA ASN A 85 3.72 -15.58 12.40
C ASN A 85 3.63 -15.66 10.85
N VAL A 86 3.66 -14.52 10.17
CA VAL A 86 3.67 -14.49 8.70
C VAL A 86 5.07 -14.87 8.21
N GLY A 87 5.28 -16.15 7.95
CA GLY A 87 6.51 -16.66 7.35
C GLY A 87 6.52 -16.54 5.82
N GLY A 88 7.72 -16.52 5.24
CA GLY A 88 7.95 -16.53 3.80
C GLY A 88 8.96 -15.47 3.35
N PRO A 89 9.45 -15.52 2.12
CA PRO A 89 10.44 -14.59 1.57
C PRO A 89 9.80 -13.25 1.23
N MET A 90 9.21 -12.57 2.21
CA MET A 90 8.44 -11.34 2.03
C MET A 90 9.07 -10.19 2.79
N ILE A 91 9.02 -9.00 2.19
CA ILE A 91 9.44 -7.73 2.79
C ILE A 91 8.68 -7.43 4.10
N ASP A 92 7.49 -8.00 4.26
CA ASP A 92 6.65 -7.83 5.45
C ASP A 92 7.09 -8.64 6.68
N GLY A 93 7.94 -9.66 6.50
CA GLY A 93 8.53 -10.41 7.61
C GLY A 93 9.53 -9.54 8.39
N ILE A 94 9.67 -9.83 9.69
CA ILE A 94 10.68 -9.16 10.52
C ILE A 94 12.01 -9.87 10.32
N HIS A 95 12.87 -9.32 9.47
CA HIS A 95 14.22 -9.81 9.18
C HIS A 95 15.22 -8.72 9.58
N LEU A 96 15.62 -8.71 10.86
CA LEU A 96 16.54 -7.71 11.41
C LEU A 96 18.00 -8.18 11.45
N ASP A 97 18.28 -9.33 10.87
CA ASP A 97 19.59 -9.97 10.78
C ASP A 97 20.50 -9.37 9.70
N SER A 98 19.94 -8.56 8.79
CA SER A 98 20.68 -7.90 7.73
C SER A 98 20.31 -6.43 7.60
N LEU A 99 21.25 -5.61 7.12
CA LEU A 99 20.99 -4.18 6.85
C LEU A 99 19.83 -3.99 5.87
N TYR A 100 19.75 -4.85 4.84
CA TYR A 100 18.64 -4.82 3.87
C TYR A 100 17.30 -5.11 4.54
N GLY A 101 17.23 -6.11 5.43
CA GLY A 101 16.04 -6.45 6.18
C GLY A 101 15.57 -5.31 7.10
N VAL A 102 16.52 -4.63 7.78
CA VAL A 102 16.21 -3.44 8.59
C VAL A 102 15.64 -2.31 7.73
N ILE A 103 16.27 -2.00 6.59
CA ILE A 103 15.78 -0.96 5.66
C ILE A 103 14.37 -1.33 5.16
N ALA A 104 14.16 -2.56 4.71
CA ALA A 104 12.86 -3.02 4.22
C ALA A 104 11.78 -2.91 5.30
N PHE A 105 12.11 -3.31 6.54
CA PHE A 105 11.23 -3.18 7.69
C PHE A 105 10.84 -1.72 7.96
N VAL A 106 11.81 -0.83 8.06
CA VAL A 106 11.57 0.60 8.34
C VAL A 106 10.77 1.27 7.22
N VAL A 107 11.15 1.05 5.97
CA VAL A 107 10.45 1.63 4.81
C VAL A 107 9.02 1.09 4.70
N GLY A 108 8.81 -0.21 4.89
CA GLY A 108 7.47 -0.81 4.87
C GLY A 108 6.55 -0.21 5.95
N ARG A 109 7.05 -0.07 7.19
CA ARG A 109 6.28 0.55 8.29
C ARG A 109 6.06 2.05 8.09
N PHE A 110 7.03 2.75 7.54
CA PHE A 110 6.87 4.15 7.17
C PHE A 110 5.75 4.35 6.13
N MET A 111 5.75 3.54 5.07
CA MET A 111 4.70 3.59 4.05
C MET A 111 3.33 3.26 4.64
N HIS A 112 3.24 2.22 5.47
CA HIS A 112 2.00 1.90 6.17
C HIS A 112 1.55 3.05 7.08
N GLY A 113 2.47 3.64 7.83
CA GLY A 113 2.21 4.81 8.66
C GLY A 113 1.71 6.00 7.86
N LEU A 114 2.31 6.26 6.71
CA LEU A 114 1.95 7.38 5.85
C LEU A 114 0.53 7.24 5.28
N PHE A 115 0.15 6.04 4.82
CA PHE A 115 -1.16 5.81 4.19
C PHE A 115 -2.28 5.43 5.15
N PHE A 116 -1.99 5.07 6.39
CA PHE A 116 -3.01 4.66 7.36
C PHE A 116 -2.96 5.47 8.66
N LEU A 117 -1.81 5.52 9.34
CA LEU A 117 -1.71 6.15 10.66
C LEU A 117 -1.78 7.67 10.59
N ALA A 118 -1.15 8.29 9.59
CA ALA A 118 -1.21 9.75 9.43
C ALA A 118 -2.65 10.24 9.15
N PRO A 119 -3.43 9.65 8.23
CA PRO A 119 -4.85 9.94 8.10
C PRO A 119 -5.64 9.69 9.39
N MET A 120 -5.34 8.61 10.13
CA MET A 120 -6.00 8.31 11.41
C MET A 120 -5.76 9.42 12.45
N MET A 121 -4.54 9.96 12.52
CA MET A 121 -4.22 11.07 13.44
C MET A 121 -4.98 12.36 13.05
N VAL A 122 -5.04 12.69 11.75
CA VAL A 122 -5.81 13.85 11.26
C VAL A 122 -7.29 13.64 11.55
N GLY A 123 -7.83 12.47 11.28
CA GLY A 123 -9.20 12.11 11.64
C GLY A 123 -9.47 12.27 13.13
N ALA A 124 -8.56 11.82 14.00
CA ALA A 124 -8.69 11.97 15.45
C ALA A 124 -8.75 13.43 15.88
N LEU A 125 -7.94 14.31 15.30
CA LEU A 125 -8.02 15.76 15.55
C LEU A 125 -9.37 16.35 15.16
N VAL A 126 -9.86 16.02 13.98
CA VAL A 126 -11.18 16.44 13.48
C VAL A 126 -12.28 15.93 14.41
N GLY A 127 -12.20 14.66 14.82
CA GLY A 127 -13.16 14.04 15.75
C GLY A 127 -13.19 14.71 17.11
N VAL A 128 -12.02 15.03 17.68
CA VAL A 128 -11.92 15.80 18.92
C VAL A 128 -12.54 17.18 18.80
N ALA A 129 -12.25 17.88 17.72
CA ALA A 129 -12.82 19.20 17.46
C ALA A 129 -14.35 19.14 17.31
N LEU A 130 -14.85 18.11 16.63
CA LEU A 130 -16.30 17.89 16.48
C LEU A 130 -16.95 17.56 17.83
N ALA A 131 -16.31 16.73 18.66
CA ALA A 131 -16.79 16.43 20.02
C ALA A 131 -16.95 17.72 20.85
N ALA A 132 -15.97 18.63 20.78
CA ALA A 132 -16.03 19.93 21.47
C ALA A 132 -17.18 20.79 20.94
N ARG A 133 -17.39 20.84 19.62
CA ARG A 133 -18.50 21.60 19.01
C ARG A 133 -19.88 21.02 19.37
N LEU A 134 -19.98 19.71 19.52
CA LEU A 134 -21.21 19.03 19.91
C LEU A 134 -21.46 19.09 21.46
N GLY A 135 -20.62 19.84 22.18
CA GLY A 135 -20.81 20.03 23.61
C GLY A 135 -20.45 18.85 24.50
N LYS A 136 -19.58 17.95 24.03
CA LYS A 136 -19.10 16.83 24.87
C LYS A 136 -18.41 17.35 26.12
N PRO A 137 -18.84 16.92 27.35
CA PRO A 137 -18.20 17.35 28.59
C PRO A 137 -16.70 16.99 28.64
N GLY A 138 -15.85 17.96 28.91
CA GLY A 138 -14.41 17.79 29.02
C GLY A 138 -13.70 17.54 27.69
N ALA A 139 -14.35 17.80 26.55
CA ALA A 139 -13.70 17.74 25.24
C ALA A 139 -12.63 18.83 25.09
N SER A 140 -11.49 18.45 24.53
CA SER A 140 -10.37 19.36 24.29
C SER A 140 -10.64 20.26 23.08
N ALA A 141 -10.79 21.57 23.29
CA ALA A 141 -10.82 22.51 22.17
C ALA A 141 -9.44 22.61 21.53
N LEU A 142 -9.42 22.69 20.18
CA LEU A 142 -8.21 23.01 19.44
C LEU A 142 -8.02 24.53 19.42
N GLY A 143 -6.87 24.99 19.91
CA GLY A 143 -6.47 26.37 19.72
C GLY A 143 -6.02 26.65 18.29
N ILE A 144 -5.68 27.90 18.00
CA ILE A 144 -5.26 28.35 16.65
C ILE A 144 -4.13 27.47 16.10
N ILE A 145 -3.09 27.18 16.90
CA ILE A 145 -1.96 26.33 16.48
C ILE A 145 -2.45 24.92 16.12
N GLY A 146 -3.34 24.33 16.93
CA GLY A 146 -3.90 23.00 16.64
C GLY A 146 -4.69 22.95 15.33
N TRP A 147 -5.48 23.98 15.07
CA TRP A 147 -6.20 24.09 13.79
C TRP A 147 -5.28 24.32 12.60
N SER A 148 -4.24 25.15 12.74
CA SER A 148 -3.24 25.37 11.69
C SER A 148 -2.50 24.10 11.34
N LEU A 149 -2.01 23.35 12.35
CA LEU A 149 -1.34 22.06 12.12
C LEU A 149 -2.27 21.03 11.48
N THR A 150 -3.53 20.96 11.93
CA THR A 150 -4.53 20.05 11.34
C THR A 150 -4.79 20.41 9.88
N GLY A 151 -4.90 21.70 9.56
CA GLY A 151 -5.08 22.20 8.19
C GLY A 151 -3.90 21.85 7.29
N VAL A 152 -2.67 22.10 7.74
CA VAL A 152 -1.45 21.74 6.99
C VAL A 152 -1.39 20.23 6.75
N ALA A 153 -1.65 19.42 7.78
CA ALA A 153 -1.65 17.96 7.64
C ALA A 153 -2.76 17.47 6.69
N ALA A 154 -3.95 18.06 6.74
CA ALA A 154 -5.04 17.74 5.83
C ALA A 154 -4.68 18.07 4.37
N VAL A 155 -4.08 19.23 4.11
CA VAL A 155 -3.60 19.62 2.78
C VAL A 155 -2.51 18.66 2.29
N ALA A 156 -1.56 18.27 3.14
CA ALA A 156 -0.53 17.30 2.82
C ALA A 156 -1.13 15.92 2.47
N LEU A 157 -2.13 15.46 3.22
CA LEU A 157 -2.84 14.19 2.95
C LEU A 157 -3.63 14.26 1.63
N ILE A 158 -4.29 15.38 1.33
CA ILE A 158 -4.97 15.58 0.05
C ILE A 158 -3.95 15.55 -1.09
N GLY A 159 -2.83 16.24 -0.93
CA GLY A 159 -1.73 16.21 -1.89
C GLY A 159 -1.20 14.79 -2.12
N LEU A 160 -1.00 14.02 -1.04
CA LEU A 160 -0.60 12.62 -1.12
C LEU A 160 -1.64 11.77 -1.84
N ALA A 161 -2.92 11.93 -1.52
CA ALA A 161 -4.01 11.20 -2.17
C ALA A 161 -4.08 11.52 -3.68
N VAL A 162 -3.98 12.79 -4.05
CA VAL A 162 -3.95 13.23 -5.45
C VAL A 162 -2.72 12.67 -6.17
N ALA A 163 -1.54 12.74 -5.55
CA ALA A 163 -0.31 12.19 -6.12
C ALA A 163 -0.42 10.66 -6.33
N THR A 164 -1.03 9.95 -5.38
CA THR A 164 -1.24 8.49 -5.45
C THR A 164 -2.29 8.12 -6.51
N ALA A 165 -3.33 8.94 -6.67
CA ALA A 165 -4.40 8.71 -7.65
C ALA A 165 -3.98 9.01 -9.09
N ARG A 166 -2.91 9.78 -9.30
CA ARG A 166 -2.44 10.09 -10.64
C ARG A 166 -1.94 8.82 -11.35
N PRO A 167 -2.30 8.61 -12.63
CA PRO A 167 -1.72 7.54 -13.42
C PRO A 167 -0.19 7.66 -13.46
N ALA A 168 0.48 6.53 -13.30
CA ALA A 168 1.92 6.49 -13.47
C ALA A 168 2.27 6.79 -14.93
N THR A 169 3.20 7.71 -15.13
CA THR A 169 3.70 8.09 -16.47
C THR A 169 5.21 8.16 -16.46
N THR A 170 5.82 8.07 -17.62
CA THR A 170 7.24 8.34 -17.80
C THR A 170 7.44 9.61 -18.61
N ALA A 171 8.38 10.46 -18.19
CA ALA A 171 8.67 11.70 -18.89
C ALA A 171 9.28 11.41 -20.27
N PRO A 172 8.99 12.21 -21.31
CA PRO A 172 9.65 12.09 -22.61
C PRO A 172 11.17 12.28 -22.49
N ILE A 173 11.92 11.68 -23.40
CA ILE A 173 13.34 11.90 -23.53
C ILE A 173 13.51 13.23 -24.29
N LEU A 174 14.27 14.16 -23.70
CA LEU A 174 14.46 15.48 -24.27
C LEU A 174 15.74 15.56 -25.11
N GLY A 175 15.65 16.31 -26.20
CA GLY A 175 16.79 16.75 -27.00
C GLY A 175 17.56 17.90 -26.33
N ALA A 176 18.62 18.37 -27.00
CA ALA A 176 19.43 19.51 -26.51
C ALA A 176 18.64 20.83 -26.49
N ASP A 177 17.60 20.93 -27.28
CA ASP A 177 16.68 22.07 -27.39
C ASP A 177 15.58 22.04 -26.31
N GLY A 178 15.53 21.01 -25.47
CA GLY A 178 14.49 20.83 -24.44
C GLY A 178 13.16 20.30 -24.98
N ALA A 179 13.04 20.06 -26.30
CA ALA A 179 11.87 19.41 -26.90
C ALA A 179 12.00 17.88 -26.83
N ALA A 180 10.88 17.18 -27.03
CA ALA A 180 10.92 15.72 -27.13
C ALA A 180 11.80 15.26 -28.29
N LEU A 181 12.75 14.38 -28.00
CA LEU A 181 13.72 13.90 -29.00
C LEU A 181 13.01 13.08 -30.08
N PRO A 182 13.08 13.51 -31.36
CA PRO A 182 12.47 12.76 -32.46
C PRO A 182 13.02 11.33 -32.56
N GLY A 183 12.14 10.36 -32.80
CA GLY A 183 12.50 8.93 -32.88
C GLY A 183 12.82 8.27 -31.54
N SER A 184 12.71 8.99 -30.41
CA SER A 184 12.80 8.40 -29.08
C SER A 184 11.49 7.72 -28.68
N ILE A 185 11.58 6.79 -27.72
CA ILE A 185 10.42 6.15 -27.10
C ILE A 185 10.50 6.32 -25.58
N ALA A 186 9.40 6.70 -24.97
CA ALA A 186 9.25 6.82 -23.51
C ALA A 186 7.81 6.48 -23.14
N GLU A 187 7.54 5.22 -22.87
CA GLU A 187 6.22 4.68 -22.61
C GLU A 187 6.16 3.88 -21.31
N LEU A 188 5.05 3.98 -20.62
CA LEU A 188 4.68 3.10 -19.52
C LEU A 188 3.34 2.48 -19.92
N THR A 189 3.34 1.20 -20.22
CA THR A 189 2.18 0.48 -20.75
C THR A 189 1.86 -0.76 -19.92
N GLU A 190 0.62 -1.21 -19.98
CA GLU A 190 0.21 -2.48 -19.40
C GLU A 190 -0.09 -3.48 -20.48
N ILE A 191 0.43 -4.68 -20.33
CA ILE A 191 0.15 -5.82 -21.19
C ILE A 191 -0.37 -7.00 -20.38
N SER A 192 -1.22 -7.83 -20.96
CA SER A 192 -1.70 -9.05 -20.31
C SER A 192 -0.78 -10.21 -20.64
N ILE A 193 -0.12 -10.77 -19.58
CA ILE A 193 0.72 -11.96 -19.72
C ILE A 193 0.16 -13.01 -18.79
N GLY A 194 -0.20 -14.18 -19.33
CA GLY A 194 -0.78 -15.28 -18.55
C GLY A 194 -2.11 -14.89 -17.87
N GLY A 195 -2.91 -14.01 -18.49
CA GLY A 195 -4.19 -13.54 -17.95
C GLY A 195 -4.07 -12.46 -16.88
N HIS A 196 -2.85 -11.95 -16.61
CA HIS A 196 -2.61 -10.93 -15.58
C HIS A 196 -2.05 -9.64 -16.20
N PRO A 197 -2.55 -8.45 -15.80
CA PRO A 197 -1.97 -7.19 -16.24
C PRO A 197 -0.56 -7.03 -15.66
N GLN A 198 0.39 -6.69 -16.50
CA GLN A 198 1.78 -6.46 -16.16
C GLN A 198 2.25 -5.16 -16.77
N THR A 199 3.01 -4.39 -16.01
CA THR A 199 3.50 -3.08 -16.44
C THR A 199 4.84 -3.23 -17.12
N LEU A 200 5.01 -2.59 -18.29
CA LEU A 200 6.27 -2.41 -18.97
C LEU A 200 6.62 -0.93 -19.03
N MET A 201 7.86 -0.59 -18.70
CA MET A 201 8.45 0.69 -19.05
C MET A 201 9.39 0.49 -20.23
N ILE A 202 9.14 1.23 -21.31
CA ILE A 202 9.90 1.16 -22.55
C ILE A 202 10.55 2.53 -22.78
N ARG A 203 11.89 2.58 -22.80
CA ARG A 203 12.60 3.85 -22.96
C ARG A 203 13.84 3.68 -23.83
N GLY A 204 14.08 4.64 -24.73
CA GLY A 204 15.25 4.65 -25.60
C GLY A 204 15.34 5.95 -26.41
N ARG A 205 16.53 6.44 -26.64
CA ARG A 205 16.76 7.66 -27.44
C ARG A 205 16.47 7.48 -28.93
N SER A 206 16.43 6.24 -29.39
CA SER A 206 16.01 5.89 -30.76
C SER A 206 15.35 4.51 -30.74
N VAL A 207 14.22 4.38 -31.42
CA VAL A 207 13.52 3.11 -31.60
C VAL A 207 14.29 2.12 -32.46
N GLU A 208 15.31 2.57 -33.24
CA GLU A 208 16.17 1.73 -34.07
C GLU A 208 17.26 0.99 -33.28
N LYS A 209 17.46 1.32 -32.00
CA LYS A 209 18.44 0.66 -31.17
C LYS A 209 18.01 -0.76 -30.79
N PRO A 210 18.96 -1.65 -30.51
CA PRO A 210 18.64 -3.00 -30.04
C PRO A 210 17.85 -2.95 -28.73
N VAL A 211 16.96 -3.93 -28.54
CA VAL A 211 16.12 -4.04 -27.35
C VAL A 211 16.90 -4.72 -26.22
N LEU A 212 16.94 -4.10 -25.06
CA LEU A 212 17.44 -4.67 -23.81
C LEU A 212 16.26 -4.94 -22.86
N LEU A 213 15.94 -6.21 -22.65
CA LEU A 213 14.94 -6.60 -21.67
C LEU A 213 15.59 -6.72 -20.29
N TYR A 214 15.14 -5.89 -19.35
CA TYR A 214 15.54 -5.96 -17.94
C TYR A 214 14.46 -6.68 -17.12
N LEU A 215 14.85 -7.75 -16.47
CA LEU A 215 14.00 -8.51 -15.56
C LEU A 215 14.37 -8.18 -14.11
N ALA A 216 13.43 -7.59 -13.37
CA ALA A 216 13.62 -7.28 -11.97
C ALA A 216 13.90 -8.55 -11.15
N GLY A 217 14.87 -8.48 -10.25
CA GLY A 217 15.18 -9.55 -9.32
C GLY A 217 14.22 -9.55 -8.11
N GLY A 218 14.23 -10.66 -7.35
CA GLY A 218 13.52 -10.80 -6.08
C GLY A 218 12.01 -11.09 -6.22
N PRO A 219 11.37 -11.61 -5.18
CA PRO A 219 9.94 -11.89 -5.26
C PRO A 219 9.11 -10.63 -5.11
N GLY A 220 8.44 -10.20 -6.19
CA GLY A 220 7.39 -9.17 -6.16
C GLY A 220 7.86 -7.72 -6.09
N GLY A 221 9.14 -7.44 -6.33
CA GLY A 221 9.66 -6.09 -6.54
C GLY A 221 9.46 -5.62 -7.98
N THR A 222 9.50 -4.31 -8.19
CA THR A 222 9.63 -3.71 -9.51
C THR A 222 10.75 -2.69 -9.48
N ASP A 223 11.70 -2.83 -10.42
CA ASP A 223 12.85 -1.93 -10.55
C ASP A 223 12.57 -0.78 -11.53
N ILE A 224 11.31 -0.62 -11.98
CA ILE A 224 10.91 0.43 -12.93
C ILE A 224 11.37 1.81 -12.45
N GLY A 225 11.20 2.11 -11.16
CA GLY A 225 11.61 3.38 -10.58
C GLY A 225 13.13 3.58 -10.58
N ALA A 226 13.90 2.54 -10.24
CA ALA A 226 15.36 2.58 -10.22
C ALA A 226 15.91 2.66 -11.65
N MET A 227 15.43 1.83 -12.57
CA MET A 227 15.89 1.81 -13.96
C MET A 227 15.55 3.09 -14.72
N ARG A 228 14.51 3.82 -14.32
CA ARG A 228 14.22 5.14 -14.89
C ARG A 228 15.35 6.16 -14.61
N MET A 229 16.10 5.98 -13.54
CA MET A 229 17.21 6.88 -13.19
C MET A 229 18.51 6.55 -13.94
N ASP A 230 18.59 5.38 -14.58
CA ASP A 230 19.74 4.98 -15.39
C ASP A 230 19.55 5.34 -16.87
N ALA A 231 19.66 6.65 -17.15
CA ALA A 231 19.56 7.17 -18.51
C ALA A 231 20.74 6.76 -19.43
N GLY A 232 21.81 6.20 -18.87
CA GLY A 232 22.98 5.76 -19.65
C GLY A 232 22.64 4.64 -20.63
N LEU A 233 21.83 3.68 -20.22
CA LEU A 233 21.39 2.56 -21.07
C LEU A 233 20.52 3.01 -22.25
N GLU A 234 19.71 4.06 -22.06
CA GLU A 234 18.82 4.60 -23.10
C GLU A 234 19.58 5.16 -24.31
N GLN A 235 20.89 5.46 -24.16
CA GLN A 235 21.74 5.93 -25.26
C GLN A 235 22.08 4.79 -26.23
N HIS A 236 22.08 3.56 -25.79
CA HIS A 236 22.56 2.41 -26.57
C HIS A 236 21.46 1.41 -26.88
N PHE A 237 20.39 1.38 -26.09
CA PHE A 237 19.32 0.39 -26.16
C PHE A 237 17.94 1.04 -26.10
N VAL A 238 16.94 0.31 -26.61
CA VAL A 238 15.56 0.44 -26.17
C VAL A 238 15.42 -0.44 -24.94
N VAL A 239 15.44 0.18 -23.76
CA VAL A 239 15.37 -0.51 -22.48
C VAL A 239 13.92 -0.82 -22.16
N VAL A 240 13.60 -2.10 -22.05
CA VAL A 240 12.29 -2.60 -21.62
C VAL A 240 12.44 -3.14 -20.23
N VAL A 241 11.85 -2.45 -19.24
CA VAL A 241 11.85 -2.89 -17.84
C VAL A 241 10.51 -3.56 -17.55
N TRP A 242 10.58 -4.82 -17.20
CA TRP A 242 9.38 -5.59 -16.87
C TRP A 242 9.07 -5.51 -15.38
N GLY A 243 7.96 -4.85 -15.05
CA GLY A 243 7.37 -4.90 -13.71
C GLY A 243 6.47 -6.13 -13.60
N ALA A 244 7.01 -7.21 -13.05
CA ALA A 244 6.26 -8.46 -12.90
C ALA A 244 4.95 -8.25 -12.12
N ALA A 245 3.92 -9.03 -12.48
CA ALA A 245 2.62 -8.98 -11.82
C ALA A 245 2.75 -9.16 -10.30
N ARG A 246 2.08 -8.32 -9.54
CA ARG A 246 2.10 -8.37 -8.08
C ARG A 246 1.55 -9.71 -7.60
N ARG A 247 2.32 -10.46 -6.82
CA ARG A 247 1.92 -11.79 -6.29
C ARG A 247 0.55 -11.80 -5.62
N GLY A 248 0.09 -10.69 -5.05
CA GLY A 248 -1.25 -10.57 -4.47
C GLY A 248 -2.38 -10.69 -5.49
N GLN A 249 -2.18 -10.21 -6.72
CA GLN A 249 -3.16 -10.34 -7.80
C GLN A 249 -3.21 -11.77 -8.36
N ILE A 250 -2.04 -12.43 -8.45
CA ILE A 250 -1.96 -13.84 -8.91
C ILE A 250 -2.65 -14.77 -7.92
N LEU A 251 -2.49 -14.58 -6.60
CA LEU A 251 -3.14 -15.41 -5.60
C LEU A 251 -4.66 -15.20 -5.51
N CYS A 252 -5.16 -13.98 -5.77
CA CYS A 252 -6.60 -13.72 -5.80
C CYS A 252 -7.26 -14.34 -7.04
N SER A 253 -6.62 -14.26 -8.21
CA SER A 253 -7.17 -14.85 -9.44
C SER A 253 -7.03 -16.39 -9.47
N ALA A 254 -5.98 -16.96 -8.88
CA ALA A 254 -5.87 -18.41 -8.71
C ALA A 254 -6.95 -18.99 -7.77
N ARG A 255 -7.41 -18.23 -6.77
CA ARG A 255 -8.55 -18.63 -5.94
C ARG A 255 -9.90 -18.53 -6.66
N SER A 256 -10.08 -17.56 -7.53
CA SER A 256 -11.32 -17.43 -8.32
C SER A 256 -11.39 -18.38 -9.52
N GLY A 257 -10.26 -18.85 -10.05
CA GLY A 257 -10.20 -19.83 -11.14
C GLY A 257 -10.22 -21.30 -10.67
N GLY A 258 -9.81 -21.57 -9.43
CA GLY A 258 -9.70 -22.95 -8.88
C GLY A 258 -11.01 -23.63 -8.56
N ASP A 259 -12.11 -22.92 -8.42
CA ASP A 259 -13.43 -23.51 -8.12
C ASP A 259 -14.26 -23.89 -9.36
N ALA A 260 -13.80 -23.53 -10.57
CA ALA A 260 -14.52 -23.84 -11.80
C ALA A 260 -14.08 -25.16 -12.48
N ASP A 261 -12.84 -25.63 -12.25
CA ASP A 261 -12.27 -26.79 -12.97
C ASP A 261 -12.11 -28.08 -12.13
N ALA A 262 -12.53 -28.11 -10.87
CA ALA A 262 -12.40 -29.28 -10.01
C ALA A 262 -13.54 -30.29 -10.13
N ARG A 263 -14.43 -30.19 -11.15
CA ARG A 263 -15.58 -31.11 -11.33
C ARG A 263 -15.63 -31.91 -12.62
N THR A 264 -14.55 -32.04 -13.38
CA THR A 264 -14.46 -33.01 -14.47
C THR A 264 -13.02 -33.48 -14.59
N ASP A 265 -12.67 -34.61 -14.12
CA ASP A 265 -12.20 -35.82 -14.72
C ASP A 265 -11.43 -36.69 -13.72
N GLY A 266 -12.07 -37.77 -13.36
CA GLY A 266 -11.40 -38.95 -12.81
C GLY A 266 -10.90 -39.84 -13.93
N GLY A 267 -9.67 -40.26 -13.85
CA GLY A 267 -9.18 -41.44 -14.56
C GLY A 267 -8.18 -41.19 -15.69
N GLY A 268 -6.94 -41.61 -15.48
CA GLY A 268 -5.99 -41.78 -16.59
C GLY A 268 -4.50 -41.90 -16.19
N HIS A 269 -4.11 -43.08 -15.84
CA HIS A 269 -2.78 -43.71 -16.01
C HIS A 269 -1.52 -42.86 -16.18
N HIS A 270 -0.68 -42.83 -15.17
CA HIS A 270 0.77 -42.57 -15.27
C HIS A 270 1.47 -43.58 -16.18
N ARG A 271 2.02 -43.15 -17.30
CA ARG A 271 3.17 -43.82 -17.95
C ARG A 271 4.35 -42.88 -17.90
N GLY A 272 5.39 -43.27 -17.14
CA GLY A 272 6.67 -42.60 -17.12
C GLY A 272 7.39 -42.74 -18.47
N HIS A 273 7.82 -41.62 -19.03
CA HIS A 273 8.82 -41.59 -20.10
C HIS A 273 10.17 -41.17 -19.48
N GLN A 274 11.03 -42.16 -19.34
CA GLN A 274 12.47 -41.96 -19.10
C GLN A 274 13.12 -41.55 -20.41
N LEU A 275 13.82 -40.39 -20.38
CA LEU A 275 14.71 -39.98 -21.46
C LEU A 275 16.06 -40.66 -21.31
N PRO A 276 16.67 -41.21 -22.39
CA PRO A 276 17.97 -41.84 -22.32
C PRO A 276 19.10 -40.81 -22.20
N ALA A 277 20.05 -41.07 -21.32
CA ALA A 277 21.31 -40.35 -21.18
C ALA A 277 22.16 -40.55 -22.46
N ARG A 278 22.70 -39.45 -23.04
CA ARG A 278 23.76 -39.50 -24.03
C ARG A 278 25.14 -39.57 -23.37
N PRO A 279 26.05 -40.46 -23.74
CA PRO A 279 27.42 -40.41 -23.28
C PRO A 279 28.23 -39.33 -24.05
N LEU A 280 29.31 -38.92 -23.40
CA LEU A 280 30.32 -37.95 -23.83
C LEU A 280 30.95 -38.24 -25.18
#